data_b59536979d750b2431ff521b09329d23
#
_entry.id   b59536979d750b2431ff521b09329d23
#
_cell.length_a   1.000
_cell.length_b   1.000
_cell.length_c   1.000
_cell.angle_alpha   90.00
_cell.angle_beta   90.00
_cell.angle_gamma   90.00
#
_symmetry.space_group_name_H-M   'P 1'
#
loop_
_entity.id
_entity.type
_entity.pdbx_description
1 polymer ?
#
loop_
_entity_poly.entity_id
_entity_poly.type
_entity_poly.pdbx_seq_one_letter_code
_entity_poly.pdbx_strand_id
1 'polypeptide(L)'
;ICIAFDWLHDSLFYWDKPHEGLALTSQIWASITQWNDLRLSGVLVRLGLCYGLCGIIAVTLKHKIIPYLIIGLLAVYFVILLFGNGFIQDETNIEGIVDRAVLGMDHMYKDHGIDPEGILSTIPSLAQVLLGFWVGEKLLSGKLFANEESELTPKAKLNKQILFLFIVGAILTMTGFLLSYGCPIAKKMWTPTFVLVT
;
A
#
# COMPACT_ATOMS: atom_id res chain seq x y z
N ILE A 1 13.86 -7.74 -8.03
CA ILE A 1 13.30 -9.06 -7.69
C ILE A 1 11.80 -9.09 -7.97
N CYS A 2 11.00 -8.13 -7.45
CA CYS A 2 9.54 -8.11 -7.65
C CYS A 2 9.15 -7.96 -9.13
N ILE A 3 9.75 -7.00 -9.84
CA ILE A 3 9.53 -6.79 -11.29
C ILE A 3 9.94 -8.03 -12.08
N ALA A 4 11.04 -8.70 -11.69
CA ALA A 4 11.47 -9.92 -12.34
C ALA A 4 10.50 -11.09 -12.11
N PHE A 5 9.81 -11.13 -10.97
CA PHE A 5 8.80 -12.14 -10.67
C PHE A 5 7.52 -11.90 -11.48
N ASP A 6 7.07 -10.64 -11.59
CA ASP A 6 5.93 -10.27 -12.42
C ASP A 6 6.23 -10.56 -13.89
N TRP A 7 7.43 -10.21 -14.36
CA TRP A 7 7.89 -10.56 -15.71
C TRP A 7 7.92 -12.07 -15.96
N LEU A 8 8.41 -12.88 -15.00
CA LEU A 8 8.43 -14.33 -15.11
C LEU A 8 7.02 -14.91 -15.20
N HIS A 9 6.11 -14.40 -14.36
CA HIS A 9 4.70 -14.80 -14.38
C HIS A 9 4.06 -14.50 -15.74
N ASP A 10 4.23 -13.28 -16.25
CA ASP A 10 3.66 -12.86 -17.53
C ASP A 10 4.28 -13.61 -18.71
N SER A 11 5.57 -13.89 -18.65
CA SER A 11 6.27 -14.71 -19.65
C SER A 11 5.75 -16.14 -19.68
N LEU A 12 5.47 -16.76 -18.52
CA LEU A 12 4.88 -18.09 -18.42
C LEU A 12 3.44 -18.10 -18.93
N PHE A 13 2.67 -17.04 -18.66
CA PHE A 13 1.29 -16.92 -19.15
C PHE A 13 1.24 -16.69 -20.66
N TYR A 14 2.22 -15.98 -21.22
CA TYR A 14 2.36 -15.81 -22.66
C TYR A 14 2.70 -17.12 -23.38
N TRP A 15 3.48 -18.01 -22.75
CA TRP A 15 3.80 -19.33 -23.28
C TRP A 15 2.56 -20.21 -23.50
N ASP A 16 1.54 -20.04 -22.67
CA ASP A 16 0.30 -20.86 -22.73
C ASP A 16 -0.67 -20.38 -23.86
N LYS A 17 -0.39 -19.26 -24.53
CA LYS A 17 -1.17 -18.82 -25.68
C LYS A 17 -0.81 -19.61 -26.93
N PRO A 18 -1.80 -20.09 -27.73
CA PRO A 18 -1.52 -20.84 -28.94
C PRO A 18 -0.81 -19.95 -29.98
N HIS A 19 0.45 -20.20 -30.20
CA HIS A 19 1.27 -19.56 -31.23
C HIS A 19 1.36 -20.47 -32.46
N GLU A 20 0.26 -20.59 -33.21
CA GLU A 20 0.20 -21.41 -34.40
C GLU A 20 1.25 -20.93 -35.44
N GLY A 21 2.21 -21.80 -35.75
CA GLY A 21 3.17 -21.61 -36.83
C GLY A 21 4.53 -21.01 -36.47
N LEU A 22 4.82 -20.69 -35.22
CA LEU A 22 6.14 -20.18 -34.81
C LEU A 22 7.09 -21.32 -34.35
N ALA A 23 8.37 -21.25 -34.75
CA ALA A 23 9.38 -22.15 -34.25
C ALA A 23 9.59 -21.97 -32.74
N LEU A 24 9.92 -23.05 -32.00
CA LEU A 24 10.14 -23.03 -30.54
C LEU A 24 11.11 -21.92 -30.08
N THR A 25 12.17 -21.67 -30.84
CA THR A 25 13.15 -20.63 -30.55
C THR A 25 12.58 -19.21 -30.64
N SER A 26 11.70 -18.95 -31.59
CA SER A 26 11.02 -17.65 -31.71
C SER A 26 9.95 -17.44 -30.64
N GLN A 27 9.29 -18.51 -30.19
CA GLN A 27 8.36 -18.46 -29.05
C GLN A 27 9.08 -18.14 -27.74
N ILE A 28 10.22 -18.82 -27.48
CA ILE A 28 11.07 -18.55 -26.31
C ILE A 28 11.55 -17.10 -26.34
N TRP A 29 12.03 -16.65 -27.50
CA TRP A 29 12.52 -15.27 -27.65
C TRP A 29 11.42 -14.22 -27.47
N ALA A 30 10.24 -14.44 -28.04
CA ALA A 30 9.09 -13.57 -27.85
C ALA A 30 8.64 -13.51 -26.40
N SER A 31 8.63 -14.63 -25.67
CA SER A 31 8.29 -14.68 -24.24
C SER A 31 9.31 -13.93 -23.36
N ILE A 32 10.59 -13.99 -23.68
CA ILE A 32 11.67 -13.32 -22.94
C ILE A 32 11.68 -11.81 -23.22
N THR A 33 11.32 -11.39 -24.41
CA THR A 33 11.37 -9.96 -24.83
C THR A 33 10.05 -9.21 -24.64
N GLN A 34 9.08 -9.81 -23.97
CA GLN A 34 7.76 -9.22 -23.75
C GLN A 34 7.80 -8.13 -22.66
N TRP A 35 8.40 -6.98 -22.98
CA TRP A 35 8.47 -5.83 -22.08
C TRP A 35 7.31 -4.85 -22.27
N ASN A 36 6.63 -4.88 -23.43
CA ASN A 36 5.64 -3.89 -23.79
C ASN A 36 4.34 -3.96 -22.98
N ASP A 37 3.98 -5.17 -22.48
CA ASP A 37 2.78 -5.40 -21.67
C ASP A 37 3.10 -5.66 -20.19
N LEU A 38 4.36 -5.45 -19.78
CA LEU A 38 4.77 -5.69 -18.40
C LEU A 38 4.13 -4.69 -17.45
N ARG A 39 3.37 -5.18 -16.49
CA ARG A 39 2.79 -4.35 -15.44
C ARG A 39 3.86 -3.90 -14.45
N LEU A 40 4.14 -2.59 -14.42
CA LEU A 40 5.16 -2.01 -13.55
C LEU A 40 4.67 -1.79 -12.11
N SER A 41 3.38 -1.55 -11.93
CA SER A 41 2.74 -1.28 -10.63
C SER A 41 2.05 -2.53 -10.06
N GLY A 42 2.82 -3.60 -9.80
CA GLY A 42 2.31 -4.81 -9.15
C GLY A 42 2.26 -4.70 -7.62
N VAL A 43 1.46 -5.55 -6.97
CA VAL A 43 1.34 -5.63 -5.51
C VAL A 43 2.69 -5.81 -4.82
N LEU A 44 3.55 -6.68 -5.37
CA LEU A 44 4.88 -6.97 -4.81
C LEU A 44 5.82 -5.77 -4.94
N VAL A 45 5.75 -5.03 -6.04
CA VAL A 45 6.55 -3.81 -6.25
C VAL A 45 6.16 -2.76 -5.23
N ARG A 46 4.86 -2.53 -5.04
CA ARG A 46 4.34 -1.59 -4.03
C ARG A 46 4.74 -2.00 -2.60
N LEU A 47 4.62 -3.28 -2.25
CA LEU A 47 5.07 -3.78 -0.95
C LEU A 47 6.56 -3.51 -0.74
N GLY A 48 7.40 -3.88 -1.71
CA GLY A 48 8.84 -3.64 -1.64
C GLY A 48 9.18 -2.16 -1.48
N LEU A 49 8.50 -1.28 -2.23
CA LEU A 49 8.69 0.17 -2.16
C LEU A 49 8.26 0.72 -0.78
N CYS A 50 7.08 0.36 -0.30
CA CYS A 50 6.57 0.84 0.99
C CYS A 50 7.44 0.35 2.16
N TYR A 51 7.88 -0.91 2.16
CA TYR A 51 8.79 -1.43 3.19
C TYR A 51 10.17 -0.77 3.13
N GLY A 52 10.71 -0.58 1.93
CA GLY A 52 11.99 0.11 1.74
C GLY A 52 11.95 1.56 2.26
N LEU A 53 10.92 2.32 1.88
CA LEU A 53 10.72 3.69 2.35
C LEU A 53 10.46 3.75 3.86
N CYS A 54 9.65 2.84 4.39
CA CYS A 54 9.42 2.74 5.83
C CYS A 54 10.72 2.48 6.59
N GLY A 55 11.56 1.57 6.09
CA GLY A 55 12.87 1.28 6.67
C GLY A 55 13.81 2.50 6.68
N ILE A 56 13.88 3.24 5.58
CA ILE A 56 14.66 4.48 5.47
C ILE A 56 14.14 5.52 6.47
N ILE A 57 12.83 5.73 6.53
CA ILE A 57 12.19 6.67 7.46
C ILE A 57 12.47 6.27 8.91
N ALA A 58 12.36 4.99 9.25
CA ALA A 58 12.59 4.47 10.60
C ALA A 58 14.04 4.69 11.09
N VAL A 59 15.01 4.61 10.17
CA VAL A 59 16.44 4.81 10.50
C VAL A 59 16.82 6.30 10.53
N THR A 60 16.22 7.12 9.65
CA THR A 60 16.64 8.52 9.49
C THR A 60 15.87 9.49 10.37
N LEU A 61 14.58 9.23 10.64
CA LEU A 61 13.74 10.16 11.38
C LEU A 61 13.62 9.77 12.87
N LYS A 62 13.44 10.78 13.71
CA LYS A 62 13.10 10.56 15.12
C LYS A 62 11.71 9.90 15.20
N HIS A 63 11.60 8.80 15.92
CA HIS A 63 10.35 8.02 16.04
C HIS A 63 9.16 8.83 16.59
N LYS A 64 9.41 9.91 17.31
CA LYS A 64 8.37 10.85 17.79
C LYS A 64 7.65 11.58 16.64
N ILE A 65 8.27 11.69 15.46
CA ILE A 65 7.72 12.41 14.29
C ILE A 65 6.83 11.47 13.45
N ILE A 66 7.00 10.16 13.55
CA ILE A 66 6.30 9.18 12.72
C ILE A 66 4.78 9.34 12.77
N PRO A 67 4.09 9.48 13.93
CA PRO A 67 2.63 9.65 13.94
C PRO A 67 2.17 10.93 13.23
N TYR A 68 2.93 12.01 13.33
CA TYR A 68 2.63 13.25 12.60
C TYR A 68 2.82 13.09 11.10
N LEU A 69 3.84 12.33 10.69
CA LEU A 69 4.08 11.99 9.28
C LEU A 69 2.94 11.16 8.70
N ILE A 70 2.43 10.16 9.45
CA ILE A 70 1.28 9.36 9.04
C ILE A 70 0.06 10.25 8.79
N ILE A 71 -0.28 11.11 9.75
CA ILE A 71 -1.41 12.05 9.62
C ILE A 71 -1.19 12.99 8.44
N GLY A 72 0.03 13.52 8.27
CA GLY A 72 0.39 14.39 7.16
C GLY A 72 0.22 13.71 5.79
N LEU A 73 0.70 12.47 5.64
CA LEU A 73 0.56 11.71 4.40
C LEU A 73 -0.91 11.45 4.06
N LEU A 74 -1.72 11.04 5.05
CA LEU A 74 -3.15 10.80 4.85
C LEU A 74 -3.91 12.09 4.53
N ALA A 75 -3.56 13.21 5.19
CA ALA A 75 -4.17 14.51 4.93
C ALA A 75 -3.84 15.04 3.54
N VAL A 76 -2.57 14.99 3.13
CA VAL A 76 -2.14 15.39 1.79
C VAL A 76 -2.83 14.55 0.72
N TYR A 77 -2.88 13.24 0.93
CA TYR A 77 -3.56 12.36 -0.01
C TYR A 77 -5.07 12.65 -0.09
N PHE A 78 -5.73 12.88 1.04
CA PHE A 78 -7.14 13.29 1.07
C PHE A 78 -7.38 14.58 0.27
N VAL A 79 -6.52 15.59 0.44
CA VAL A 79 -6.61 16.84 -0.31
C VAL A 79 -6.45 16.62 -1.81
N ILE A 80 -5.51 15.77 -2.21
CA ILE A 80 -5.30 15.40 -3.62
C ILE A 80 -6.57 14.73 -4.20
N LEU A 81 -7.16 13.77 -3.48
CA LEU A 81 -8.40 13.11 -3.91
C LEU A 81 -9.57 14.08 -4.00
N LEU A 82 -9.69 15.02 -3.04
CA LEU A 82 -10.77 15.99 -3.00
C LEU A 82 -10.75 16.94 -4.21
N PHE A 83 -9.57 17.46 -4.56
CA PHE A 83 -9.43 18.37 -5.69
C PHE A 83 -9.32 17.68 -7.05
N GLY A 84 -8.89 16.42 -7.04
CA GLY A 84 -8.63 15.64 -8.24
C GLY A 84 -9.75 14.70 -8.66
N ASN A 85 -10.99 14.90 -8.19
CA ASN A 85 -12.12 14.01 -8.48
C ASN A 85 -11.86 12.54 -8.10
N GLY A 86 -11.02 12.33 -7.07
CA GLY A 86 -10.49 11.02 -6.70
C GLY A 86 -11.51 10.06 -6.09
N PHE A 87 -12.72 10.51 -5.77
CA PHE A 87 -13.78 9.64 -5.21
C PHE A 87 -14.68 9.00 -6.27
N ILE A 88 -14.53 9.38 -7.53
CA ILE A 88 -15.29 8.82 -8.65
C ILE A 88 -14.38 7.85 -9.41
N GLN A 89 -14.88 6.65 -9.68
CA GLN A 89 -14.17 5.65 -10.47
C GLN A 89 -14.38 5.89 -11.96
N ASP A 90 -13.78 6.94 -12.50
CA ASP A 90 -13.90 7.39 -13.86
C ASP A 90 -12.52 7.75 -14.42
N GLU A 91 -12.40 7.91 -15.73
CA GLU A 91 -11.18 8.34 -16.42
C GLU A 91 -10.68 9.72 -15.98
N THR A 92 -11.57 10.53 -15.40
CA THR A 92 -11.25 11.86 -14.82
C THR A 92 -10.59 11.81 -13.45
N ASN A 93 -10.49 10.62 -12.85
CA ASN A 93 -9.87 10.44 -11.55
C ASN A 93 -8.38 10.78 -11.59
N ILE A 94 -7.92 11.57 -10.62
CA ILE A 94 -6.53 12.02 -10.53
C ILE A 94 -5.53 10.86 -10.44
N GLU A 95 -5.88 9.75 -9.77
CA GLU A 95 -5.03 8.57 -9.70
C GLU A 95 -4.78 8.01 -11.10
N GLY A 96 -5.87 7.78 -11.86
CA GLY A 96 -5.76 7.28 -13.22
C GLY A 96 -5.04 8.26 -14.16
N ILE A 97 -5.18 9.58 -13.97
CA ILE A 97 -4.48 10.58 -14.77
C ILE A 97 -2.97 10.52 -14.50
N VAL A 98 -2.56 10.47 -13.23
CA VAL A 98 -1.14 10.40 -12.85
C VAL A 98 -0.53 9.08 -13.30
N ASP A 99 -1.21 7.97 -13.09
CA ASP A 99 -0.71 6.66 -13.46
C ASP A 99 -0.57 6.52 -14.97
N ARG A 100 -1.54 7.00 -15.76
CA ARG A 100 -1.44 7.05 -17.24
C ARG A 100 -0.30 7.95 -17.70
N ALA A 101 -0.06 9.07 -17.05
CA ALA A 101 0.99 10.00 -17.43
C ALA A 101 2.41 9.45 -17.13
N VAL A 102 2.57 8.65 -16.07
CA VAL A 102 3.88 8.16 -15.61
C VAL A 102 4.17 6.73 -16.08
N LEU A 103 3.21 5.84 -15.98
CA LEU A 103 3.37 4.42 -16.33
C LEU A 103 3.05 4.14 -17.80
N GLY A 104 2.13 4.92 -18.39
CA GLY A 104 1.56 4.62 -19.71
C GLY A 104 0.46 3.55 -19.62
N MET A 105 -0.41 3.54 -20.63
CA MET A 105 -1.57 2.62 -20.67
C MET A 105 -1.18 1.14 -20.77
N ASP A 106 -0.03 0.85 -21.34
CA ASP A 106 0.43 -0.53 -21.60
C ASP A 106 0.98 -1.21 -20.34
N HIS A 107 1.43 -0.42 -19.36
CA HIS A 107 2.04 -0.90 -18.11
C HIS A 107 1.13 -0.85 -16.90
N MET A 108 -0.15 -0.49 -17.07
CA MET A 108 -1.17 -0.38 -16.04
C MET A 108 -2.11 -1.57 -16.02
N TYR A 109 -2.81 -1.73 -14.89
CA TYR A 109 -3.95 -2.65 -14.83
C TYR A 109 -5.09 -2.15 -15.72
N LYS A 110 -5.56 -3.03 -16.63
CA LYS A 110 -6.58 -2.71 -17.64
C LYS A 110 -7.99 -2.74 -17.04
N ASP A 111 -8.28 -1.87 -16.08
CA ASP A 111 -9.62 -1.76 -15.47
C ASP A 111 -10.01 -0.28 -15.29
N HIS A 112 -10.83 0.23 -16.18
CA HIS A 112 -11.35 1.62 -16.19
C HIS A 112 -10.29 2.72 -16.05
N GLY A 113 -9.02 2.43 -16.41
CA GLY A 113 -7.92 3.41 -16.39
C GLY A 113 -7.45 3.84 -15.00
N ILE A 114 -7.80 3.10 -13.95
CA ILE A 114 -7.33 3.31 -12.58
C ILE A 114 -6.59 2.05 -12.14
N ASP A 115 -5.32 2.19 -11.76
CA ASP A 115 -4.55 1.09 -11.20
C ASP A 115 -4.65 1.10 -9.67
N PRO A 116 -5.20 0.03 -9.04
CA PRO A 116 -5.27 -0.06 -7.58
C PRO A 116 -3.91 0.01 -6.89
N GLU A 117 -2.85 -0.39 -7.58
CA GLU A 117 -1.46 -0.33 -7.14
C GLU A 117 -0.70 0.86 -7.76
N GLY A 118 -1.39 1.91 -8.17
CA GLY A 118 -0.82 3.10 -8.78
C GLY A 118 0.18 3.85 -7.92
N ILE A 119 0.86 4.80 -8.54
CA ILE A 119 1.90 5.60 -7.88
C ILE A 119 1.30 6.44 -6.75
N LEU A 120 0.14 7.05 -7.02
CA LEU A 120 -0.50 7.95 -6.06
C LEU A 120 -1.01 7.20 -4.84
N SER A 121 -1.62 6.01 -5.02
CA SER A 121 -2.10 5.13 -3.95
C SER A 121 -0.97 4.53 -3.09
N THR A 122 0.29 4.68 -3.51
CA THR A 122 1.47 4.31 -2.69
C THR A 122 1.62 5.22 -1.47
N ILE A 123 1.15 6.48 -1.51
CA ILE A 123 1.20 7.43 -0.38
C ILE A 123 0.43 6.89 0.84
N PRO A 124 -0.87 6.58 0.74
CA PRO A 124 -1.60 6.02 1.88
C PRO A 124 -1.14 4.60 2.25
N SER A 125 -0.64 3.81 1.30
CA SER A 125 -0.05 2.50 1.59
C SER A 125 1.21 2.64 2.46
N LEU A 126 2.07 3.63 2.19
CA LEU A 126 3.22 3.94 3.04
C LEU A 126 2.77 4.39 4.44
N ALA A 127 1.73 5.22 4.54
CA ALA A 127 1.16 5.64 5.82
C ALA A 127 0.66 4.43 6.63
N GLN A 128 0.04 3.44 5.99
CA GLN A 128 -0.42 2.21 6.63
C GLN A 128 0.75 1.36 7.16
N VAL A 129 1.82 1.21 6.39
CA VAL A 129 3.03 0.48 6.83
C VAL A 129 3.71 1.21 8.00
N LEU A 130 3.80 2.54 7.94
CA LEU A 130 4.34 3.36 9.04
C LEU A 130 3.48 3.26 10.31
N LEU A 131 2.14 3.18 10.16
CA LEU A 131 1.22 2.96 11.29
C LEU A 131 1.50 1.62 11.97
N GLY A 132 1.63 0.55 11.18
CA GLY A 132 2.00 -0.77 11.68
C GLY A 132 3.36 -0.77 12.38
N PHE A 133 4.36 -0.11 11.80
CA PHE A 133 5.68 0.07 12.40
C PHE A 133 5.59 0.81 13.74
N TRP A 134 4.88 1.93 13.80
CA TRP A 134 4.72 2.73 15.01
C TRP A 134 4.02 1.96 16.13
N VAL A 135 2.94 1.24 15.84
CA VAL A 135 2.24 0.39 16.81
C VAL A 135 3.16 -0.74 17.28
N GLY A 136 3.87 -1.42 16.37
CA GLY A 136 4.81 -2.48 16.70
C GLY A 136 5.96 -1.99 17.60
N GLU A 137 6.52 -0.80 17.32
CA GLU A 137 7.54 -0.18 18.16
C GLU A 137 7.03 0.07 19.58
N LYS A 138 5.80 0.57 19.73
CA LYS A 138 5.19 0.81 21.05
C LYS A 138 5.02 -0.48 21.84
N LEU A 139 4.60 -1.54 21.17
CA LEU A 139 4.44 -2.85 21.81
C LEU A 139 5.77 -3.47 22.25
N LEU A 140 6.78 -3.42 21.37
CA LEU A 140 8.08 -4.03 21.62
C LEU A 140 8.93 -3.24 22.61
N SER A 141 8.83 -1.91 22.62
CA SER A 141 9.65 -1.05 23.49
C SER A 141 9.31 -1.15 24.97
N GLY A 142 8.18 -1.77 25.33
CA GLY A 142 7.71 -1.85 26.72
C GLY A 142 7.36 -0.51 27.36
N LYS A 143 7.69 0.61 26.73
CA LYS A 143 7.55 1.96 27.29
C LYS A 143 6.10 2.36 27.60
N LEU A 144 5.13 1.73 26.96
CA LEU A 144 3.71 1.94 27.25
C LEU A 144 3.34 1.51 28.69
N PHE A 145 4.13 0.61 29.28
CA PHE A 145 3.84 0.02 30.58
C PHE A 145 5.03 0.14 31.56
N ALA A 146 6.01 0.98 31.23
CA ALA A 146 7.28 1.08 31.95
C ALA A 146 7.14 1.40 33.46
N ASN A 147 6.07 2.09 33.86
CA ASN A 147 5.83 2.42 35.27
C ASN A 147 5.28 1.24 36.09
N GLU A 148 4.89 0.14 35.45
CA GLU A 148 4.30 -1.03 36.12
C GLU A 148 5.07 -2.33 35.83
N GLU A 149 6.15 -2.25 35.04
CA GLU A 149 6.83 -3.43 34.47
C GLU A 149 7.56 -4.28 35.52
N SER A 150 7.90 -3.73 36.66
CA SER A 150 8.64 -4.42 37.74
C SER A 150 7.81 -5.44 38.52
N GLU A 151 6.49 -5.38 38.45
CA GLU A 151 5.60 -6.25 39.26
C GLU A 151 4.66 -7.15 38.41
N LEU A 152 4.66 -6.99 37.08
CA LEU A 152 3.72 -7.71 36.24
C LEU A 152 4.21 -9.12 35.85
N THR A 153 3.35 -10.11 36.07
CA THR A 153 3.58 -11.45 35.53
C THR A 153 3.57 -11.41 33.99
N PRO A 154 4.30 -12.32 33.28
CA PRO A 154 4.34 -12.36 31.82
C PRO A 154 2.95 -12.41 31.17
N LYS A 155 1.99 -13.11 31.81
CA LYS A 155 0.60 -13.21 31.36
C LYS A 155 -0.15 -11.87 31.47
N ALA A 156 0.08 -11.10 32.52
CA ALA A 156 -0.51 -9.78 32.69
C ALA A 156 0.03 -8.77 31.67
N LYS A 157 1.32 -8.84 31.33
CA LYS A 157 1.95 -8.04 30.28
C LYS A 157 1.32 -8.33 28.92
N LEU A 158 1.14 -9.60 28.57
CA LEU A 158 0.50 -10.01 27.32
C LEU A 158 -0.95 -9.51 27.24
N ASN A 159 -1.73 -9.63 28.31
CA ASN A 159 -3.11 -9.15 28.34
C ASN A 159 -3.19 -7.63 28.12
N LYS A 160 -2.28 -6.83 28.68
CA LYS A 160 -2.21 -5.39 28.47
C LYS A 160 -1.84 -5.04 27.02
N GLN A 161 -0.94 -5.79 26.40
CA GLN A 161 -0.60 -5.60 24.99
C GLN A 161 -1.79 -5.88 24.06
N ILE A 162 -2.53 -6.97 24.32
CA ILE A 162 -3.75 -7.31 23.58
C ILE A 162 -4.81 -6.21 23.76
N LEU A 163 -5.03 -5.75 25.00
CA LEU A 163 -5.99 -4.68 25.27
C LEU A 163 -5.60 -3.37 24.55
N PHE A 164 -4.32 -3.02 24.53
CA PHE A 164 -3.82 -1.85 23.79
C PHE A 164 -4.12 -1.95 22.29
N LEU A 165 -3.82 -3.10 21.68
CA LEU A 165 -4.12 -3.33 20.26
C LEU A 165 -5.60 -3.21 19.96
N PHE A 166 -6.43 -3.80 20.84
CA PHE A 166 -7.88 -3.75 20.68
C PHE A 166 -8.41 -2.30 20.77
N ILE A 167 -7.94 -1.52 21.75
CA ILE A 167 -8.37 -0.12 21.91
C ILE A 167 -7.91 0.72 20.73
N VAL A 168 -6.64 0.61 20.29
CA VAL A 168 -6.12 1.36 19.15
C VAL A 168 -6.88 0.99 17.88
N GLY A 169 -7.08 -0.31 17.63
CA GLY A 169 -7.85 -0.78 16.47
C GLY A 169 -9.29 -0.25 16.49
N ALA A 170 -9.97 -0.31 17.65
CA ALA A 170 -11.32 0.21 17.79
C ALA A 170 -11.40 1.72 17.54
N ILE A 171 -10.46 2.51 18.07
CA ILE A 171 -10.41 3.97 17.85
C ILE A 171 -10.17 4.28 16.36
N LEU A 172 -9.22 3.61 15.71
CA LEU A 172 -8.92 3.81 14.29
C LEU A 172 -10.12 3.46 13.42
N THR A 173 -10.75 2.31 13.67
CA THR A 173 -11.93 1.85 12.94
C THR A 173 -13.11 2.82 13.10
N MET A 174 -13.41 3.24 14.34
CA MET A 174 -14.46 4.23 14.61
C MET A 174 -14.17 5.55 13.91
N THR A 175 -12.93 6.03 13.96
CA THR A 175 -12.52 7.26 13.26
C THR A 175 -12.69 7.12 11.75
N GLY A 176 -12.29 5.97 11.17
CA GLY A 176 -12.48 5.68 9.75
C GLY A 176 -13.96 5.70 9.34
N PHE A 177 -14.84 5.09 10.13
CA PHE A 177 -16.29 5.13 9.87
C PHE A 177 -16.88 6.54 10.03
N LEU A 178 -16.46 7.32 11.01
CA LEU A 178 -16.91 8.71 11.16
C LEU A 178 -16.48 9.57 9.96
N LEU A 179 -15.24 9.42 9.50
CA LEU A 179 -14.73 10.13 8.34
C LEU A 179 -15.33 9.65 7.01
N SER A 180 -15.95 8.47 6.98
CA SER A 180 -16.52 7.91 5.75
C SER A 180 -17.69 8.72 5.18
N TYR A 181 -18.30 9.58 5.98
CA TYR A 181 -19.32 10.53 5.50
C TYR A 181 -18.76 11.59 4.53
N GLY A 182 -17.48 11.94 4.66
CA GLY A 182 -16.81 12.90 3.77
C GLY A 182 -15.79 12.26 2.81
N CYS A 183 -15.33 11.05 3.13
CA CYS A 183 -14.36 10.31 2.35
C CYS A 183 -14.80 8.84 2.27
N PRO A 184 -15.35 8.36 1.15
CA PRO A 184 -15.87 7.00 1.05
C PRO A 184 -14.77 5.97 1.29
N ILE A 185 -15.11 4.84 1.92
CA ILE A 185 -14.19 3.72 2.13
C ILE A 185 -14.05 2.96 0.81
N ALA A 186 -12.95 3.17 0.09
CA ALA A 186 -12.70 2.54 -1.19
C ALA A 186 -11.33 1.86 -1.22
N LYS A 187 -11.35 0.53 -1.31
CA LYS A 187 -10.13 -0.29 -1.43
C LYS A 187 -9.37 0.03 -2.72
N LYS A 188 -10.07 0.24 -3.83
CA LYS A 188 -9.46 0.44 -5.16
C LYS A 188 -8.62 1.71 -5.22
N MET A 189 -9.05 2.76 -4.50
CA MET A 189 -8.37 4.05 -4.41
C MET A 189 -7.54 4.20 -3.13
N TRP A 190 -7.45 3.17 -2.31
CA TRP A 190 -6.70 3.16 -1.04
C TRP A 190 -6.98 4.40 -0.19
N THR A 191 -8.26 4.79 -0.07
CA THR A 191 -8.68 6.02 0.61
C THR A 191 -8.16 6.09 2.06
N PRO A 192 -7.94 7.28 2.63
CA PRO A 192 -7.52 7.43 4.03
C PRO A 192 -8.43 6.71 5.03
N THR A 193 -9.73 6.72 4.78
CA THR A 193 -10.73 6.00 5.57
C THR A 193 -10.55 4.48 5.49
N PHE A 194 -10.20 3.96 4.30
CA PHE A 194 -9.87 2.54 4.13
C PHE A 194 -8.64 2.16 4.96
N VAL A 195 -7.58 2.98 4.96
CA VAL A 195 -6.38 2.77 5.79
C VAL A 195 -6.69 2.73 7.28
N LEU A 196 -7.63 3.55 7.76
CA LEU A 196 -8.00 3.59 9.17
C LEU A 196 -8.87 2.42 9.61
N VAL A 197 -9.64 1.82 8.69
CA VAL A 197 -10.56 0.71 8.99
C VAL A 197 -9.87 -0.65 8.87
N THR A 198 -8.81 -0.76 8.07
CA THR A 198 -8.06 -2.02 7.84
C THR A 198 -6.78 -2.10 8.63
#